data_a811b40ec26758be16ef34ab1070dcf0
#
_entry.id   a811b40ec26758be16ef34ab1070dcf0
#
_cell.length_a   1.000
_cell.length_b   1.000
_cell.length_c   1.000
_cell.angle_alpha   90.00
_cell.angle_beta   90.00
_cell.angle_gamma   90.00
#
_symmetry.space_group_name_H-M   'P 1'
#
loop_
_entity.id
_entity.type
_entity.pdbx_description
1 polymer ?
#
loop_
_entity_poly.entity_id
_entity_poly.type
_entity_poly.pdbx_seq_one_letter_code
_entity_poly.pdbx_strand_id
1 'polypeptide(L)'
;DTQFLSKDTLRNGQPAALASDVIDFMDALKIKQAVLGGYDWGARSADIVSALWPERVKALVAVSGYLIGNQAAGQNPLPPKAELQWWYQFYFATDRGRAGYAKNTHDFAKLIWQTASPQWKFDDATFDRSAKALENPDHVDITVFNYRWRLGLVQGEAKYAALEQKLATAPSISVPTITLEGDANGAPHPAPEDYAKRFTGKYEFRLIN
;
A
#
# COMPACT_ATOMS: atom_id res chain seq x y z
N ASP A 1 -6.61 -11.37 -11.81
CA ASP A 1 -5.68 -11.77 -10.76
C ASP A 1 -4.31 -12.01 -11.37
N THR A 2 -3.35 -11.15 -11.04
CA THR A 2 -1.97 -11.27 -11.49
C THR A 2 -1.18 -12.17 -10.55
N GLN A 3 -0.26 -12.95 -11.09
CA GLN A 3 0.66 -13.79 -10.32
C GLN A 3 2.01 -13.89 -11.07
N PHE A 4 3.06 -14.21 -10.34
CA PHE A 4 4.35 -14.49 -10.97
C PHE A 4 4.31 -15.77 -11.79
N LEU A 5 4.80 -15.72 -13.02
CA LEU A 5 5.00 -16.92 -13.84
C LEU A 5 6.32 -17.63 -13.52
N SER A 6 7.34 -16.87 -13.11
CA SER A 6 8.64 -17.41 -12.69
C SER A 6 8.57 -17.91 -11.24
N LYS A 7 9.19 -19.05 -10.98
CA LYS A 7 9.35 -19.60 -9.63
C LYS A 7 10.55 -19.02 -8.90
N ASP A 8 11.51 -18.48 -9.65
CA ASP A 8 12.82 -18.02 -9.11
C ASP A 8 12.87 -16.51 -8.87
N THR A 9 11.85 -15.76 -9.29
CA THR A 9 11.76 -14.32 -9.04
C THR A 9 11.43 -14.06 -7.57
N LEU A 10 12.18 -13.14 -6.94
CA LEU A 10 11.89 -12.69 -5.58
C LEU A 10 10.46 -12.12 -5.50
N ARG A 11 9.71 -12.54 -4.50
CA ARG A 11 8.38 -11.97 -4.17
C ARG A 11 8.60 -10.64 -3.46
N ASN A 12 9.02 -9.66 -4.24
CA ASN A 12 9.43 -8.35 -3.75
C ASN A 12 8.20 -7.48 -3.47
N GLY A 13 8.07 -7.06 -2.22
CA GLY A 13 7.01 -6.15 -1.78
C GLY A 13 7.51 -4.72 -1.51
N GLN A 14 8.68 -4.31 -2.04
CA GLN A 14 9.15 -2.93 -1.90
C GLN A 14 8.17 -1.96 -2.57
N PRO A 15 7.92 -0.78 -1.98
CA PRO A 15 7.04 0.22 -2.58
C PRO A 15 7.41 0.60 -4.01
N ALA A 16 8.70 0.81 -4.30
CA ALA A 16 9.17 1.11 -5.65
C ALA A 16 8.98 -0.06 -6.63
N ALA A 17 9.08 -1.32 -6.16
CA ALA A 17 8.82 -2.49 -7.00
C ALA A 17 7.36 -2.56 -7.42
N LEU A 18 6.43 -2.42 -6.46
CA LEU A 18 4.99 -2.45 -6.73
C LEU A 18 4.56 -1.33 -7.68
N ALA A 19 5.14 -0.13 -7.53
CA ALA A 19 4.87 0.97 -8.45
C ALA A 19 5.46 0.74 -9.85
N SER A 20 6.64 0.13 -9.94
CA SER A 20 7.25 -0.26 -11.23
C SER A 20 6.40 -1.30 -11.94
N ASP A 21 5.83 -2.27 -11.22
CA ASP A 21 4.90 -3.27 -11.79
C ASP A 21 3.66 -2.60 -12.43
N VAL A 22 3.16 -1.50 -11.85
CA VAL A 22 2.07 -0.72 -12.46
C VAL A 22 2.52 -0.10 -13.80
N ILE A 23 3.72 0.46 -13.87
CA ILE A 23 4.28 1.02 -15.11
C ILE A 23 4.49 -0.08 -16.16
N ASP A 24 5.10 -1.20 -15.77
CA ASP A 24 5.34 -2.33 -16.66
C ASP A 24 4.01 -2.90 -17.19
N PHE A 25 2.99 -2.96 -16.35
CA PHE A 25 1.64 -3.37 -16.76
C PHE A 25 1.01 -2.39 -17.75
N MET A 26 1.14 -1.08 -17.51
CA MET A 26 0.69 -0.06 -18.46
C MET A 26 1.42 -0.19 -19.81
N ASP A 27 2.73 -0.46 -19.78
CA ASP A 27 3.54 -0.61 -20.99
C ASP A 27 3.14 -1.87 -21.78
N ALA A 28 2.94 -3.00 -21.09
CA ALA A 28 2.46 -4.25 -21.70
C ALA A 28 1.11 -4.07 -22.40
N LEU A 29 0.23 -3.25 -21.81
CA LEU A 29 -1.08 -2.91 -22.39
C LEU A 29 -1.05 -1.72 -23.38
N LYS A 30 0.13 -1.12 -23.62
CA LYS A 30 0.32 0.07 -24.47
C LYS A 30 -0.49 1.29 -23.97
N ILE A 31 -0.71 1.39 -22.68
CA ILE A 31 -1.38 2.52 -22.03
C ILE A 31 -0.36 3.62 -21.77
N LYS A 32 -0.41 4.71 -22.55
CA LYS A 32 0.52 5.85 -22.39
C LYS A 32 0.25 6.62 -21.10
N GLN A 33 -1.00 6.88 -20.80
CA GLN A 33 -1.44 7.63 -19.62
C GLN A 33 -2.75 7.07 -19.09
N ALA A 34 -2.91 7.03 -17.76
CA ALA A 34 -4.13 6.60 -17.10
C ALA A 34 -4.56 7.59 -15.99
N VAL A 35 -5.82 7.52 -15.60
CA VAL A 35 -6.25 7.98 -14.29
C VAL A 35 -5.98 6.82 -13.33
N LEU A 36 -5.28 7.09 -12.24
CA LEU A 36 -4.99 6.10 -11.21
C LEU A 36 -5.96 6.26 -10.05
N GLY A 37 -6.50 5.16 -9.57
CA GLY A 37 -7.32 5.10 -8.37
C GLY A 37 -6.83 3.98 -7.47
N GLY A 38 -6.71 4.26 -6.18
CA GLY A 38 -6.27 3.24 -5.24
C GLY A 38 -6.69 3.55 -3.80
N TYR A 39 -6.71 2.49 -2.99
CA TYR A 39 -6.85 2.63 -1.56
C TYR A 39 -5.79 1.76 -0.88
N ASP A 40 -5.36 2.14 0.33
CA ASP A 40 -4.32 1.47 1.14
C ASP A 40 -3.04 1.21 0.31
N TRP A 41 -2.64 -0.02 0.09
CA TRP A 41 -1.47 -0.38 -0.75
C TRP A 41 -1.62 0.07 -2.20
N GLY A 42 -2.84 0.04 -2.74
CA GLY A 42 -3.14 0.55 -4.06
C GLY A 42 -2.97 2.08 -4.14
N ALA A 43 -3.39 2.82 -3.13
CA ALA A 43 -3.15 4.26 -3.05
C ALA A 43 -1.65 4.56 -2.94
N ARG A 44 -0.91 3.83 -2.11
CA ARG A 44 0.55 3.95 -2.01
C ARG A 44 1.24 3.78 -3.36
N SER A 45 0.89 2.73 -4.10
CA SER A 45 1.45 2.49 -5.42
C SER A 45 1.08 3.61 -6.41
N ALA A 46 -0.18 4.07 -6.39
CA ALA A 46 -0.66 5.15 -7.24
C ALA A 46 0.01 6.51 -6.91
N ASP A 47 0.22 6.82 -5.63
CA ASP A 47 0.98 7.98 -5.17
C ASP A 47 2.41 7.94 -5.71
N ILE A 48 3.08 6.79 -5.57
CA ILE A 48 4.46 6.62 -6.04
C ILE A 48 4.55 6.77 -7.55
N VAL A 49 3.66 6.14 -8.31
CA VAL A 49 3.61 6.32 -9.78
C VAL A 49 3.39 7.78 -10.14
N SER A 50 2.48 8.47 -9.45
CA SER A 50 2.17 9.89 -9.70
C SER A 50 3.33 10.83 -9.35
N ALA A 51 4.15 10.46 -8.36
CA ALA A 51 5.32 11.25 -7.97
C ALA A 51 6.54 11.01 -8.85
N LEU A 52 6.77 9.76 -9.28
CA LEU A 52 7.98 9.38 -10.03
C LEU A 52 7.81 9.44 -11.55
N TRP A 53 6.59 9.24 -12.05
CA TRP A 53 6.24 9.23 -13.49
C TRP A 53 4.97 10.06 -13.76
N PRO A 54 4.97 11.37 -13.40
CA PRO A 54 3.78 12.21 -13.55
C PRO A 54 3.27 12.30 -14.99
N GLU A 55 4.14 12.13 -15.99
CA GLU A 55 3.78 12.08 -17.40
C GLU A 55 2.93 10.86 -17.78
N ARG A 56 2.89 9.83 -16.91
CA ARG A 56 2.09 8.61 -17.10
C ARG A 56 0.70 8.72 -16.47
N VAL A 57 0.45 9.80 -15.70
CA VAL A 57 -0.77 9.93 -14.88
C VAL A 57 -1.56 11.18 -15.28
N LYS A 58 -2.82 10.99 -15.67
CA LYS A 58 -3.75 12.10 -15.98
C LYS A 58 -4.34 12.74 -14.73
N ALA A 59 -4.66 11.92 -13.75
CA ALA A 59 -5.20 12.31 -12.45
C ALA A 59 -5.06 11.16 -11.46
N LEU A 60 -5.10 11.48 -10.17
CA LEU A 60 -5.01 10.55 -9.05
C LEU A 60 -6.25 10.64 -8.15
N VAL A 61 -6.79 9.50 -7.76
CA VAL A 61 -7.75 9.37 -6.66
C VAL A 61 -7.13 8.45 -5.62
N ALA A 62 -6.71 9.01 -4.49
CA ALA A 62 -6.02 8.27 -3.42
C ALA A 62 -6.88 8.24 -2.15
N VAL A 63 -7.30 7.06 -1.73
CA VAL A 63 -7.94 6.86 -0.43
C VAL A 63 -6.88 6.69 0.64
N SER A 64 -7.02 7.42 1.75
CA SER A 64 -6.07 7.57 2.87
C SER A 64 -4.90 8.54 2.61
N GLY A 65 -5.01 9.41 1.62
CA GLY A 65 -4.13 10.56 1.44
C GLY A 65 -2.78 10.25 0.81
N TYR A 66 -1.74 10.92 1.30
CA TYR A 66 -0.36 10.75 0.81
C TYR A 66 0.35 9.64 1.60
N LEU A 67 0.62 8.52 0.94
CA LEU A 67 1.14 7.31 1.56
C LEU A 67 2.61 6.98 1.21
N ILE A 68 3.32 7.90 0.56
CA ILE A 68 4.75 7.71 0.30
C ILE A 68 5.53 7.85 1.61
N GLY A 69 6.16 6.77 2.02
CA GLY A 69 7.00 6.72 3.20
C GLY A 69 8.43 6.30 2.86
N ASN A 70 9.27 6.20 3.87
CA ASN A 70 10.62 5.65 3.73
C ASN A 70 10.92 4.63 4.83
N GLN A 71 11.91 3.79 4.59
CA GLN A 71 12.31 2.74 5.52
C GLN A 71 12.83 3.31 6.86
N ALA A 72 13.59 4.40 6.82
CA ALA A 72 14.13 5.02 8.03
C ALA A 72 13.02 5.54 8.96
N ALA A 73 11.97 6.16 8.39
CA ALA A 73 10.80 6.58 9.16
C ALA A 73 10.05 5.39 9.76
N GLY A 74 9.97 4.26 9.03
CA GLY A 74 9.33 3.03 9.49
C GLY A 74 10.04 2.35 10.68
N GLN A 75 11.27 2.73 10.97
CA GLN A 75 12.03 2.22 12.13
C GLN A 75 11.78 3.02 13.42
N ASN A 76 11.12 4.16 13.34
CA ASN A 76 10.80 4.95 14.53
C ASN A 76 9.53 4.39 15.19
N PRO A 77 9.55 4.19 16.52
CA PRO A 77 8.38 3.69 17.23
C PRO A 77 7.26 4.73 17.23
N LEU A 78 6.05 4.25 17.11
CA LEU A 78 4.84 5.07 17.20
C LEU A 78 4.27 5.04 18.63
N PRO A 79 3.34 5.93 18.99
CA PRO A 79 2.61 5.81 20.23
C PRO A 79 1.93 4.45 20.39
N PRO A 80 1.84 3.86 21.59
CA PRO A 80 1.34 2.50 21.80
C PRO A 80 -0.02 2.20 21.19
N LYS A 81 -0.93 3.18 21.15
CA LYS A 81 -2.25 3.02 20.52
C LYS A 81 -2.16 2.81 19.01
N ALA A 82 -1.24 3.50 18.33
CA ALA A 82 -1.00 3.33 16.90
C ALA A 82 -0.31 1.99 16.61
N GLU A 83 0.68 1.60 17.44
CA GLU A 83 1.33 0.29 17.34
C GLU A 83 0.32 -0.85 17.51
N LEU A 84 -0.63 -0.72 18.44
CA LEU A 84 -1.70 -1.69 18.63
C LEU A 84 -2.59 -1.82 17.38
N GLN A 85 -2.88 -0.74 16.68
CA GLN A 85 -3.68 -0.78 15.44
C GLN A 85 -2.93 -1.50 14.31
N TRP A 86 -1.61 -1.34 14.25
CA TRP A 86 -0.76 -1.95 13.23
C TRP A 86 0.08 -3.11 13.75
N TRP A 87 -0.40 -3.84 14.78
CA TRP A 87 0.26 -4.96 15.43
C TRP A 87 0.77 -6.02 14.45
N TYR A 88 0.09 -6.21 13.34
CA TYR A 88 0.42 -7.22 12.35
C TYR A 88 1.77 -6.97 11.66
N GLN A 89 2.29 -5.74 11.66
CA GLN A 89 3.65 -5.47 11.17
C GLN A 89 4.68 -6.27 11.95
N PHE A 90 4.54 -6.31 13.27
CA PHE A 90 5.44 -7.06 14.16
C PHE A 90 5.16 -8.56 14.12
N TYR A 91 3.92 -8.94 13.86
CA TYR A 91 3.57 -10.33 13.61
C TYR A 91 4.30 -10.86 12.37
N PHE A 92 4.29 -10.14 11.27
CA PHE A 92 5.00 -10.49 10.02
C PHE A 92 6.53 -10.43 10.14
N ALA A 93 7.07 -9.71 11.11
CA ALA A 93 8.51 -9.65 11.36
C ALA A 93 9.11 -11.00 11.73
N THR A 94 8.32 -11.90 12.33
CA THR A 94 8.76 -13.19 12.83
C THR A 94 8.41 -14.35 11.88
N ASP A 95 9.19 -15.45 11.91
CA ASP A 95 8.87 -16.66 11.15
C ASP A 95 7.59 -17.33 11.65
N ARG A 96 7.33 -17.25 12.97
CA ARG A 96 6.07 -17.69 13.54
C ARG A 96 4.88 -16.93 12.97
N GLY A 97 5.02 -15.60 12.83
CA GLY A 97 3.98 -14.74 12.26
C GLY A 97 3.74 -15.04 10.78
N ARG A 98 4.82 -15.22 9.98
CA ARG A 98 4.70 -15.66 8.59
C ARG A 98 3.95 -17.00 8.48
N ALA A 99 4.35 -17.99 9.27
CA ALA A 99 3.69 -19.31 9.26
C ALA A 99 2.22 -19.22 9.70
N GLY A 100 1.93 -18.40 10.70
CA GLY A 100 0.58 -18.17 11.19
C GLY A 100 -0.30 -17.48 10.14
N TYR A 101 0.23 -16.48 9.43
CA TYR A 101 -0.48 -15.82 8.34
C TYR A 101 -0.75 -16.77 7.18
N ALA A 102 0.26 -17.52 6.73
CA ALA A 102 0.09 -18.51 5.66
C ALA A 102 -0.99 -19.56 5.98
N LYS A 103 -1.10 -19.96 7.24
CA LYS A 103 -2.11 -20.92 7.68
C LYS A 103 -3.52 -20.34 7.80
N ASN A 104 -3.63 -19.05 8.17
CA ASN A 104 -4.90 -18.43 8.57
C ASN A 104 -5.17 -17.14 7.79
N THR A 105 -4.74 -17.03 6.53
CA THR A 105 -4.81 -15.80 5.72
C THR A 105 -6.24 -15.26 5.65
N HIS A 106 -7.23 -16.12 5.42
CA HIS A 106 -8.64 -15.75 5.35
C HIS A 106 -9.13 -15.10 6.65
N ASP A 107 -8.98 -15.77 7.79
CA ASP A 107 -9.46 -15.27 9.08
C ASP A 107 -8.70 -14.03 9.54
N PHE A 108 -7.40 -13.99 9.24
CA PHE A 108 -6.56 -12.83 9.48
C PHE A 108 -7.07 -11.60 8.72
N ALA A 109 -7.31 -11.73 7.41
CA ALA A 109 -7.82 -10.65 6.59
C ALA A 109 -9.23 -10.19 7.04
N LYS A 110 -10.08 -11.14 7.45
CA LYS A 110 -11.40 -10.83 7.99
C LYS A 110 -11.30 -9.99 9.28
N LEU A 111 -10.39 -10.36 10.17
CA LEU A 111 -10.11 -9.57 11.38
C LEU A 111 -9.64 -8.15 11.03
N ILE A 112 -8.76 -7.99 10.03
CA ILE A 112 -8.32 -6.66 9.60
C ILE A 112 -9.50 -5.85 9.06
N TRP A 113 -10.40 -6.42 8.24
CA TRP A 113 -11.58 -5.73 7.77
C TRP A 113 -12.48 -5.24 8.93
N GLN A 114 -12.71 -6.10 9.91
CA GLN A 114 -13.54 -5.78 11.08
C GLN A 114 -12.94 -4.65 11.93
N THR A 115 -11.61 -4.62 12.07
CA THR A 115 -10.91 -3.60 12.87
C THR A 115 -10.71 -2.29 12.13
N ALA A 116 -10.47 -2.34 10.82
CA ALA A 116 -10.30 -1.15 9.99
C ALA A 116 -11.64 -0.48 9.62
N SER A 117 -12.73 -1.26 9.54
CA SER A 117 -14.07 -0.78 9.19
C SER A 117 -15.10 -1.17 10.28
N PRO A 118 -14.99 -0.64 11.50
CA PRO A 118 -15.73 -1.14 12.66
C PRO A 118 -17.26 -0.93 12.55
N GLN A 119 -17.69 0.02 11.73
CA GLN A 119 -19.12 0.31 11.51
C GLN A 119 -19.72 -0.49 10.33
N TRP A 120 -18.87 -1.04 9.47
CA TRP A 120 -19.35 -1.80 8.32
C TRP A 120 -19.78 -3.22 8.72
N LYS A 121 -21.05 -3.49 8.61
CA LYS A 121 -21.65 -4.81 8.92
C LYS A 121 -21.72 -5.66 7.64
N PHE A 122 -20.54 -6.05 7.12
CA PHE A 122 -20.47 -6.95 5.98
C PHE A 122 -20.83 -8.38 6.37
N ASP A 123 -21.42 -9.11 5.43
CA ASP A 123 -21.66 -10.55 5.55
C ASP A 123 -20.47 -11.37 5.04
N ASP A 124 -20.47 -12.66 5.36
CA ASP A 124 -19.40 -13.58 4.97
C ASP A 124 -19.29 -13.66 3.44
N ALA A 125 -20.40 -13.69 2.72
CA ALA A 125 -20.40 -13.76 1.26
C ALA A 125 -19.74 -12.54 0.60
N THR A 126 -19.90 -11.36 1.19
CA THR A 126 -19.21 -10.13 0.73
C THR A 126 -17.71 -10.22 0.95
N PHE A 127 -17.29 -10.67 2.14
CA PHE A 127 -15.89 -10.85 2.44
C PHE A 127 -15.26 -11.94 1.56
N ASP A 128 -15.89 -13.11 1.44
CA ASP A 128 -15.38 -14.25 0.70
C ASP A 128 -15.14 -13.96 -0.78
N ARG A 129 -15.96 -13.12 -1.40
CA ARG A 129 -15.71 -12.66 -2.78
C ARG A 129 -14.36 -11.97 -2.93
N SER A 130 -13.97 -11.15 -1.95
CA SER A 130 -12.69 -10.43 -1.95
C SER A 130 -11.56 -11.36 -1.49
N ALA A 131 -11.83 -12.23 -0.53
CA ALA A 131 -10.85 -13.15 0.04
C ALA A 131 -10.27 -14.13 -0.98
N LYS A 132 -10.97 -14.43 -2.08
CA LYS A 132 -10.43 -15.22 -3.20
C LYS A 132 -9.11 -14.68 -3.75
N ALA A 133 -8.89 -13.36 -3.71
CA ALA A 133 -7.61 -12.78 -4.14
C ALA A 133 -6.44 -13.19 -3.22
N LEU A 134 -6.70 -13.56 -1.97
CA LEU A 134 -5.70 -14.02 -1.00
C LEU A 134 -5.20 -15.45 -1.28
N GLU A 135 -5.90 -16.19 -2.14
CA GLU A 135 -5.49 -17.52 -2.58
C GLU A 135 -4.34 -17.49 -3.61
N ASN A 136 -3.96 -16.27 -4.07
CA ASN A 136 -2.80 -16.10 -4.92
C ASN A 136 -1.55 -16.69 -4.22
N PRO A 137 -0.82 -17.62 -4.85
CA PRO A 137 0.32 -18.31 -4.25
C PRO A 137 1.46 -17.35 -3.84
N ASP A 138 1.52 -16.17 -4.41
CA ASP A 138 2.56 -15.17 -4.13
C ASP A 138 2.16 -14.23 -2.98
N HIS A 139 0.89 -14.23 -2.58
CA HIS A 139 0.31 -13.24 -1.67
C HIS A 139 1.06 -13.14 -0.33
N VAL A 140 1.25 -14.27 0.34
CA VAL A 140 1.88 -14.32 1.68
C VAL A 140 3.30 -13.78 1.62
N ASP A 141 4.08 -14.24 0.63
CA ASP A 141 5.49 -13.87 0.53
C ASP A 141 5.68 -12.40 0.19
N ILE A 142 4.89 -11.85 -0.73
CA ILE A 142 4.93 -10.41 -1.06
C ILE A 142 4.52 -9.56 0.14
N THR A 143 3.44 -9.93 0.82
CA THR A 143 2.95 -9.20 1.99
C THR A 143 3.98 -9.20 3.12
N VAL A 144 4.49 -10.36 3.49
CA VAL A 144 5.50 -10.49 4.56
C VAL A 144 6.79 -9.78 4.19
N PHE A 145 7.25 -9.91 2.94
CA PHE A 145 8.44 -9.21 2.47
C PHE A 145 8.30 -7.69 2.63
N ASN A 146 7.16 -7.12 2.25
CA ASN A 146 6.92 -5.70 2.37
C ASN A 146 7.07 -5.20 3.82
N TYR A 147 6.38 -5.84 4.76
CA TYR A 147 6.45 -5.42 6.16
C TYR A 147 7.84 -5.64 6.76
N ARG A 148 8.53 -6.73 6.44
CA ARG A 148 9.92 -6.95 6.85
C ARG A 148 10.86 -5.90 6.27
N TRP A 149 10.69 -5.52 5.00
CA TRP A 149 11.49 -4.47 4.37
C TRP A 149 11.28 -3.12 5.05
N ARG A 150 10.04 -2.75 5.34
CA ARG A 150 9.70 -1.51 6.06
C ARG A 150 10.36 -1.42 7.44
N LEU A 151 10.48 -2.54 8.12
CA LEU A 151 11.14 -2.64 9.43
C LEU A 151 12.68 -2.82 9.33
N GLY A 152 13.24 -2.82 8.12
CA GLY A 152 14.69 -3.00 7.92
C GLY A 152 15.19 -4.43 8.16
N LEU A 153 14.31 -5.42 8.19
CA LEU A 153 14.64 -6.81 8.50
C LEU A 153 15.07 -7.63 7.27
N VAL A 154 14.79 -7.14 6.08
CA VAL A 154 15.22 -7.74 4.81
C VAL A 154 15.74 -6.68 3.86
N GLN A 155 16.69 -7.07 3.01
CA GLN A 155 17.23 -6.21 1.97
C GLN A 155 16.29 -6.22 0.75
N GLY A 156 16.09 -5.05 0.15
CA GLY A 156 15.41 -4.93 -1.13
C GLY A 156 16.31 -5.25 -2.32
N GLU A 157 15.73 -5.33 -3.51
CA GLU A 157 16.51 -5.49 -4.74
C GLU A 157 17.23 -4.19 -5.10
N ALA A 158 18.51 -4.31 -5.42
CA ALA A 158 19.39 -3.18 -5.75
C ALA A 158 18.88 -2.33 -6.94
N LYS A 159 18.16 -2.95 -7.88
CA LYS A 159 17.60 -2.24 -9.04
C LYS A 159 16.58 -1.14 -8.67
N TYR A 160 15.96 -1.24 -7.49
CA TYR A 160 15.00 -0.23 -6.99
C TYR A 160 15.63 0.78 -6.02
N ALA A 161 16.91 0.63 -5.66
CA ALA A 161 17.54 1.47 -4.63
C ALA A 161 17.48 2.97 -4.95
N ALA A 162 17.71 3.35 -6.22
CA ALA A 162 17.63 4.76 -6.64
C ALA A 162 16.19 5.33 -6.56
N LEU A 163 15.17 4.51 -6.82
CA LEU A 163 13.78 4.92 -6.67
C LEU A 163 13.40 5.07 -5.19
N GLU A 164 13.80 4.12 -4.34
CA GLU A 164 13.55 4.20 -2.90
C GLU A 164 14.25 5.43 -2.27
N GLN A 165 15.46 5.79 -2.73
CA GLN A 165 16.12 7.03 -2.31
C GLN A 165 15.32 8.28 -2.69
N LYS A 166 14.74 8.32 -3.89
CA LYS A 166 13.84 9.42 -4.29
C LYS A 166 12.60 9.46 -3.41
N LEU A 167 11.98 8.30 -3.14
CA LEU A 167 10.79 8.21 -2.29
C LEU A 167 11.07 8.65 -0.85
N ALA A 168 12.29 8.38 -0.34
CA ALA A 168 12.71 8.80 1.00
C ALA A 168 12.73 10.33 1.18
N THR A 169 12.81 11.11 0.10
CA THR A 169 12.69 12.58 0.15
C THR A 169 11.25 13.07 0.27
N ALA A 170 10.27 12.17 0.29
CA ALA A 170 8.83 12.47 0.26
C ALA A 170 8.46 13.43 -0.90
N PRO A 171 8.67 13.00 -2.17
CA PRO A 171 8.47 13.85 -3.34
C PRO A 171 7.03 14.33 -3.47
N SER A 172 6.85 15.55 -4.00
CA SER A 172 5.53 16.09 -4.26
C SER A 172 4.85 15.42 -5.46
N ILE A 173 3.52 15.41 -5.43
CA ILE A 173 2.66 14.93 -6.52
C ILE A 173 2.09 16.16 -7.23
N SER A 174 2.39 16.32 -8.52
CA SER A 174 1.99 17.48 -9.32
C SER A 174 0.76 17.25 -10.19
N VAL A 175 0.31 16.02 -10.33
CA VAL A 175 -0.89 15.68 -11.12
C VAL A 175 -2.17 16.12 -10.40
N PRO A 176 -3.27 16.38 -11.10
CA PRO A 176 -4.56 16.65 -10.47
C PRO A 176 -4.95 15.50 -9.54
N THR A 177 -5.24 15.81 -8.28
CA THR A 177 -5.45 14.78 -7.25
C THR A 177 -6.69 15.06 -6.41
N ILE A 178 -7.45 14.00 -6.14
CA ILE A 178 -8.47 13.97 -5.08
C ILE A 178 -8.03 12.92 -4.06
N THR A 179 -7.91 13.34 -2.80
CA THR A 179 -7.78 12.39 -1.69
C THR A 179 -9.11 12.16 -1.01
N LEU A 180 -9.38 10.93 -0.65
CA LEU A 180 -10.61 10.51 0.03
C LEU A 180 -10.28 9.94 1.40
N GLU A 181 -11.16 10.18 2.36
CA GLU A 181 -11.11 9.56 3.68
C GLU A 181 -12.52 9.17 4.11
N GLY A 182 -12.65 8.09 4.90
CA GLY A 182 -13.91 7.69 5.52
C GLY A 182 -14.01 8.25 6.94
N ASP A 183 -15.17 8.74 7.33
CA ASP A 183 -15.42 9.25 8.69
C ASP A 183 -15.43 8.14 9.76
N ALA A 184 -15.63 6.89 9.33
CA ALA A 184 -15.70 5.69 10.18
C ALA A 184 -14.44 4.81 10.09
N ASN A 185 -13.30 5.34 9.59
CA ASN A 185 -12.06 4.59 9.50
C ASN A 185 -11.53 4.25 10.91
N GLY A 186 -11.39 2.95 11.18
CA GLY A 186 -10.86 2.45 12.46
C GLY A 186 -9.33 2.45 12.56
N ALA A 187 -8.62 2.69 11.45
CA ALA A 187 -7.16 2.77 11.43
C ALA A 187 -6.69 4.22 11.64
N PRO A 188 -5.57 4.46 12.35
CA PRO A 188 -4.97 5.79 12.43
C PRO A 188 -4.52 6.26 11.05
N HIS A 189 -4.79 7.51 10.73
CA HIS A 189 -4.32 8.15 9.49
C HIS A 189 -3.95 9.60 9.75
N PRO A 190 -3.03 10.20 8.95
CA PRO A 190 -2.69 11.61 9.07
C PRO A 190 -3.90 12.49 8.75
N ALA A 191 -3.98 13.64 9.41
CA ALA A 191 -4.98 14.65 9.05
C ALA A 191 -4.66 15.25 7.66
N PRO A 192 -5.67 15.66 6.87
CA PRO A 192 -5.45 16.23 5.54
C PRO A 192 -4.45 17.39 5.53
N GLU A 193 -4.43 18.20 6.58
CA GLU A 193 -3.53 19.34 6.74
C GLU A 193 -2.05 18.94 6.81
N ASP A 194 -1.76 17.73 7.28
CA ASP A 194 -0.39 17.23 7.44
C ASP A 194 0.24 16.91 6.08
N TYR A 195 -0.57 16.47 5.11
CA TYR A 195 -0.08 16.02 3.81
C TYR A 195 -0.52 16.86 2.60
N ALA A 196 -1.50 17.76 2.73
CA ALA A 196 -2.04 18.55 1.61
C ALA A 196 -0.93 19.30 0.82
N LYS A 197 0.09 19.80 1.52
CA LYS A 197 1.26 20.47 0.93
C LYS A 197 2.11 19.59 -0.01
N ARG A 198 1.90 18.26 0.03
CA ARG A 198 2.58 17.32 -0.87
C ARG A 198 1.97 17.30 -2.26
N PHE A 199 0.74 17.82 -2.42
CA PHE A 199 0.06 17.93 -3.69
C PHE A 199 0.23 19.33 -4.23
N THR A 200 1.08 19.51 -5.25
CA THR A 200 1.43 20.83 -5.83
C THR A 200 0.60 21.18 -7.05
N GLY A 201 -0.15 20.22 -7.61
CA GLY A 201 -1.13 20.45 -8.68
C GLY A 201 -2.51 20.83 -8.15
N LYS A 202 -3.54 20.71 -9.00
CA LYS A 202 -4.93 20.86 -8.55
C LYS A 202 -5.24 19.78 -7.52
N TYR A 203 -5.63 20.17 -6.31
CA TYR A 203 -5.84 19.26 -5.19
C TYR A 203 -7.19 19.50 -4.52
N GLU A 204 -7.86 18.43 -4.15
CA GLU A 204 -9.10 18.42 -3.38
C GLU A 204 -9.09 17.27 -2.36
N PHE A 205 -9.56 17.55 -1.15
CA PHE A 205 -9.85 16.53 -0.15
C PHE A 205 -11.35 16.32 -0.03
N ARG A 206 -11.80 15.10 0.12
CA ARG A 206 -13.20 14.76 0.40
C ARG A 206 -13.31 13.74 1.51
N LEU A 207 -14.12 14.07 2.51
CA LEU A 207 -14.59 13.13 3.52
C LEU A 207 -15.82 12.41 2.98
N ILE A 208 -15.84 11.09 3.11
CA ILE A 208 -16.95 10.22 2.73
C ILE A 208 -17.64 9.74 4.01
N ASN A 209 -18.93 10.02 4.12
CA ASN A 209 -19.80 9.65 5.25
C ASN A 209 -20.50 8.32 4.96
#